data_e89c5b4ebc07e4430743564651c21566
#
_entry.id   e89c5b4ebc07e4430743564651c21566
#
_cell.length_a   1.000
_cell.length_b   1.000
_cell.length_c   1.000
_cell.angle_alpha   90.00
_cell.angle_beta   90.00
_cell.angle_gamma   90.00
#
_symmetry.space_group_name_H-M   'P 1'
#
loop_
_entity.id
_entity.type
_entity.pdbx_description
1 polymer ?
#
loop_
_entity_poly.entity_id
_entity_poly.type
_entity_poly.pdbx_seq_one_letter_code
_entity_poly.pdbx_strand_id
1 'polypeptide(L)'
;MKDQNDPKPRYDYRDHYFPGTEDLASDELRIIALGTGMPLVRRSQASASFLVQLGNGDNFIFDMGSHAAANLASLEIPFNQLTKVFLGHLHIDHVGDLGELWICGWLGARTRPLEVWGPSGDLPEYGTAAFIKNLKKTLAWDYRTRTGSVPEAGGQLIAHEFDFSKPGVIYEENGVTIKSFPAIHISDGAVSFRLEWNDRTIVYSSDTNPNKWFLEYARDADIVIHESFMTANTLVRRRGFEPHVAEMVATKYHTSPAQA
;
A
#
# COMPACT_ATOMS: atom_id res chain seq x y z
N MET A 1 -31.99 16.27 7.02
CA MET A 1 -31.62 17.69 6.89
C MET A 1 -30.11 17.72 6.76
N LYS A 2 -29.57 17.96 5.56
CA LYS A 2 -28.14 18.18 5.39
C LYS A 2 -27.81 19.49 6.13
N ASP A 3 -26.78 19.43 6.96
CA ASP A 3 -26.31 20.57 7.73
C ASP A 3 -25.84 21.65 6.75
N GLN A 4 -26.45 22.82 6.77
CA GLN A 4 -26.11 23.95 5.86
C GLN A 4 -24.73 24.57 6.17
N ASN A 5 -24.01 24.02 7.16
CA ASN A 5 -22.68 24.45 7.58
C ASN A 5 -21.55 23.49 7.17
N ASP A 6 -21.82 22.47 6.35
CA ASP A 6 -20.75 21.65 5.78
C ASP A 6 -19.88 22.57 4.89
N PRO A 7 -18.57 22.68 5.14
CA PRO A 7 -17.71 23.49 4.31
C PRO A 7 -17.79 22.96 2.87
N LYS A 8 -18.15 23.83 1.93
CA LYS A 8 -18.17 23.47 0.51
C LYS A 8 -16.82 22.86 0.12
N PRO A 9 -16.82 21.83 -0.73
CA PRO A 9 -15.56 21.26 -1.22
C PRO A 9 -14.66 22.36 -1.76
N ARG A 10 -13.39 22.34 -1.40
CA ARG A 10 -12.39 23.34 -1.82
C ARG A 10 -12.19 23.41 -3.32
N TYR A 11 -12.82 22.52 -4.09
CA TYR A 11 -12.62 22.32 -5.53
C TYR A 11 -13.84 22.59 -6.40
N ASP A 12 -14.83 23.34 -5.90
CA ASP A 12 -16.01 23.80 -6.67
C ASP A 12 -15.69 24.50 -8.02
N TYR A 13 -14.42 24.90 -8.20
CA TYR A 13 -13.92 25.56 -9.41
C TYR A 13 -13.27 24.62 -10.43
N ARG A 14 -13.23 23.28 -10.15
CA ARG A 14 -12.62 22.33 -11.08
C ARG A 14 -13.69 21.67 -11.94
N ASP A 15 -13.64 21.99 -13.22
CA ASP A 15 -14.47 21.34 -14.24
C ASP A 15 -14.00 19.90 -14.60
N HIS A 16 -13.09 19.33 -13.77
CA HIS A 16 -12.51 18.03 -14.05
C HIS A 16 -12.73 17.08 -12.85
N TYR A 17 -12.94 15.81 -13.18
CA TYR A 17 -12.93 14.74 -12.20
C TYR A 17 -11.65 14.80 -11.36
N PHE A 18 -11.82 14.70 -10.05
CA PHE A 18 -10.74 14.65 -9.10
C PHE A 18 -11.01 13.47 -8.14
N PRO A 19 -10.12 12.44 -8.12
CA PRO A 19 -10.32 11.26 -7.30
C PRO A 19 -10.56 11.62 -5.84
N GLY A 20 -11.51 10.93 -5.19
CA GLY A 20 -11.85 11.14 -3.80
C GLY A 20 -12.85 12.26 -3.51
N THR A 21 -13.31 13.01 -4.53
CA THR A 21 -14.26 14.11 -4.35
C THR A 21 -15.72 13.71 -4.56
N GLU A 22 -15.97 12.54 -5.11
CA GLU A 22 -17.32 12.00 -5.33
C GLU A 22 -17.62 10.87 -4.34
N ASP A 23 -18.87 10.78 -3.91
CA ASP A 23 -19.35 9.70 -3.07
C ASP A 23 -19.41 8.39 -3.87
N LEU A 24 -19.05 7.28 -3.25
CA LEU A 24 -19.27 5.94 -3.79
C LEU A 24 -20.69 5.47 -3.45
N ALA A 25 -21.37 4.82 -4.39
CA ALA A 25 -22.58 4.05 -4.06
C ALA A 25 -22.20 2.86 -3.15
N SER A 26 -23.17 2.34 -2.40
CA SER A 26 -22.92 1.31 -1.37
C SER A 26 -22.33 0.00 -1.90
N ASP A 27 -22.43 -0.25 -3.21
CA ASP A 27 -21.91 -1.42 -3.91
C ASP A 27 -20.76 -1.09 -4.87
N GLU A 28 -20.30 0.16 -4.89
CA GLU A 28 -19.18 0.60 -5.70
C GLU A 28 -17.83 0.42 -4.99
N LEU A 29 -16.82 0.24 -5.81
CA LEU A 29 -15.43 0.13 -5.40
C LEU A 29 -14.57 1.05 -6.28
N ARG A 30 -13.62 1.74 -5.65
CA ARG A 30 -12.68 2.61 -6.34
C ARG A 30 -11.25 2.21 -6.02
N ILE A 31 -10.41 2.15 -7.05
CA ILE A 31 -8.97 1.94 -6.89
C ILE A 31 -8.25 3.18 -7.37
N ILE A 32 -7.36 3.72 -6.55
CA ILE A 32 -6.53 4.88 -6.87
C ILE A 32 -5.06 4.47 -6.78
N ALA A 33 -4.34 4.58 -7.89
CA ALA A 33 -2.90 4.42 -7.91
C ALA A 33 -2.23 5.67 -7.34
N LEU A 34 -1.74 5.60 -6.11
CA LEU A 34 -1.00 6.68 -5.44
C LEU A 34 0.45 6.73 -5.92
N GLY A 35 0.98 5.60 -6.35
CA GLY A 35 2.31 5.46 -6.91
C GLY A 35 2.50 4.11 -7.60
N THR A 36 3.28 4.12 -8.68
CA THR A 36 3.58 2.94 -9.52
C THR A 36 5.07 2.87 -9.85
N GLY A 37 5.89 3.56 -9.07
CA GLY A 37 7.33 3.68 -9.28
C GLY A 37 8.13 2.59 -8.61
N MET A 38 9.40 2.57 -8.92
CA MET A 38 10.44 1.66 -8.42
C MET A 38 11.30 2.36 -7.34
N PRO A 39 12.27 1.68 -6.70
CA PRO A 39 13.08 2.27 -5.62
C PRO A 39 13.86 3.53 -6.00
N LEU A 40 14.19 3.70 -7.27
CA LEU A 40 14.90 4.89 -7.73
C LEU A 40 13.95 6.08 -7.78
N VAL A 41 14.03 6.90 -6.75
CA VAL A 41 13.16 8.05 -6.51
C VAL A 41 13.08 8.99 -7.72
N ARG A 42 11.89 9.40 -8.10
CA ARG A 42 11.60 10.36 -9.17
C ARG A 42 10.57 11.38 -8.72
N ARG A 43 10.80 12.63 -9.08
CA ARG A 43 9.82 13.69 -8.81
C ARG A 43 8.48 13.46 -9.51
N SER A 44 8.48 12.81 -10.66
CA SER A 44 7.30 12.61 -11.51
C SER A 44 6.50 11.34 -11.22
N GLN A 45 6.98 10.49 -10.30
CA GLN A 45 6.36 9.20 -10.04
C GLN A 45 6.69 8.74 -8.60
N ALA A 46 5.67 8.64 -7.78
CA ALA A 46 5.77 8.01 -6.47
C ALA A 46 5.96 6.49 -6.61
N SER A 47 6.60 5.88 -5.61
CA SER A 47 6.80 4.44 -5.55
C SER A 47 5.49 3.70 -5.25
N ALA A 48 5.50 2.38 -5.26
CA ALA A 48 4.30 1.54 -5.21
C ALA A 48 3.37 1.86 -4.03
N SER A 49 2.13 2.23 -4.34
CA SER A 49 1.05 2.39 -3.36
C SER A 49 -0.30 2.47 -4.07
N PHE A 50 -1.29 1.75 -3.55
CA PHE A 50 -2.65 1.74 -4.08
C PHE A 50 -3.66 1.90 -2.95
N LEU A 51 -4.64 2.79 -3.15
CA LEU A 51 -5.78 2.93 -2.26
C LEU A 51 -6.99 2.24 -2.87
N VAL A 52 -7.60 1.35 -2.09
CA VAL A 52 -8.90 0.72 -2.40
C VAL A 52 -9.93 1.31 -1.46
N GLN A 53 -10.95 1.96 -2.04
CA GLN A 53 -12.10 2.51 -1.32
C GLN A 53 -13.33 1.67 -1.62
N LEU A 54 -14.10 1.35 -0.60
CA LEU A 54 -15.35 0.60 -0.72
C LEU A 54 -16.54 1.48 -0.37
N GLY A 55 -17.68 1.25 -1.03
CA GLY A 55 -18.91 1.98 -0.80
C GLY A 55 -19.52 1.81 0.61
N ASN A 56 -19.03 0.85 1.39
CA ASN A 56 -19.36 0.72 2.82
C ASN A 56 -18.55 1.69 3.72
N GLY A 57 -17.64 2.48 3.16
CA GLY A 57 -16.79 3.45 3.85
C GLY A 57 -15.42 2.91 4.27
N ASP A 58 -15.11 1.64 4.06
CA ASP A 58 -13.78 1.08 4.33
C ASP A 58 -12.76 1.52 3.29
N ASN A 59 -11.52 1.75 3.75
CA ASN A 59 -10.38 2.13 2.93
C ASN A 59 -9.18 1.24 3.28
N PHE A 60 -8.52 0.72 2.25
CA PHE A 60 -7.37 -0.17 2.37
C PHE A 60 -6.21 0.36 1.52
N ILE A 61 -5.06 0.55 2.15
CA ILE A 61 -3.84 1.00 1.46
C ILE A 61 -2.94 -0.23 1.25
N PHE A 62 -2.63 -0.54 0.00
CA PHE A 62 -1.67 -1.58 -0.37
C PHE A 62 -0.34 -0.93 -0.72
N ASP A 63 0.67 -1.21 0.10
CA ASP A 63 1.98 -0.58 0.12
C ASP A 63 1.93 0.94 0.40
N MET A 64 3.02 1.48 0.89
CA MET A 64 3.17 2.91 1.20
C MET A 64 4.57 3.38 0.82
N GLY A 65 4.84 3.31 -0.49
CA GLY A 65 6.14 3.65 -1.05
C GLY A 65 6.43 5.15 -1.01
N SER A 66 7.68 5.49 -1.31
CA SER A 66 8.16 6.87 -1.25
C SER A 66 7.37 7.82 -2.12
N HIS A 67 7.01 8.99 -1.60
CA HIS A 67 6.19 10.05 -2.19
C HIS A 67 4.68 9.73 -2.32
N ALA A 68 4.24 8.55 -1.91
CA ALA A 68 2.82 8.18 -1.96
C ALA A 68 1.98 8.94 -0.93
N ALA A 69 2.55 9.32 0.22
CA ALA A 69 1.86 10.09 1.24
C ALA A 69 1.38 11.47 0.73
N ALA A 70 2.18 12.14 -0.09
CA ALA A 70 1.80 13.42 -0.68
C ALA A 70 0.64 13.26 -1.68
N ASN A 71 0.66 12.20 -2.49
CA ASN A 71 -0.44 11.89 -3.40
C ASN A 71 -1.72 11.52 -2.64
N LEU A 72 -1.61 10.71 -1.58
CA LEU A 72 -2.73 10.36 -0.70
C LEU A 72 -3.34 11.60 -0.03
N ALA A 73 -2.51 12.49 0.50
CA ALA A 73 -2.96 13.73 1.13
C ALA A 73 -3.70 14.66 0.14
N SER A 74 -3.31 14.65 -1.14
CA SER A 74 -3.95 15.46 -2.17
C SER A 74 -5.40 15.02 -2.49
N LEU A 75 -5.80 13.81 -2.08
CA LEU A 75 -7.17 13.32 -2.23
C LEU A 75 -8.13 13.92 -1.19
N GLU A 76 -7.59 14.55 -0.15
CA GLU A 76 -8.35 15.17 0.96
C GLU A 76 -9.29 14.19 1.70
N ILE A 77 -9.00 12.91 1.65
CA ILE A 77 -9.72 11.89 2.43
C ILE A 77 -9.38 12.08 3.91
N PRO A 78 -10.37 12.15 4.82
CA PRO A 78 -10.11 12.29 6.24
C PRO A 78 -9.21 11.16 6.77
N PHE A 79 -8.14 11.49 7.50
CA PHE A 79 -7.19 10.50 8.01
C PHE A 79 -7.82 9.46 8.95
N ASN A 80 -8.97 9.77 9.55
CA ASN A 80 -9.75 8.78 10.31
C ASN A 80 -10.26 7.60 9.47
N GLN A 81 -10.33 7.77 8.16
CA GLN A 81 -10.71 6.72 7.21
C GLN A 81 -9.50 5.95 6.67
N LEU A 82 -8.29 6.45 6.90
CA LEU A 82 -7.01 5.91 6.39
C LEU A 82 -6.25 5.24 7.54
N THR A 83 -6.73 4.09 7.99
CA THR A 83 -6.23 3.41 9.20
C THR A 83 -5.67 2.02 8.94
N LYS A 84 -5.77 1.49 7.72
CA LYS A 84 -5.41 0.11 7.39
C LYS A 84 -4.41 0.08 6.23
N VAL A 85 -3.21 -0.45 6.47
CA VAL A 85 -2.13 -0.59 5.49
C VAL A 85 -1.74 -2.06 5.37
N PHE A 86 -1.57 -2.55 4.15
CA PHE A 86 -1.15 -3.91 3.82
C PHE A 86 0.15 -3.86 3.04
N LEU A 87 1.22 -4.37 3.62
CA LEU A 87 2.57 -4.34 3.03
C LEU A 87 2.87 -5.65 2.32
N GLY A 88 3.18 -5.59 1.03
CA GLY A 88 3.58 -6.73 0.23
C GLY A 88 4.97 -7.25 0.62
N HIS A 89 5.89 -6.34 0.93
CA HIS A 89 7.20 -6.63 1.49
C HIS A 89 7.86 -5.32 2.00
N LEU A 90 9.10 -5.39 2.51
CA LEU A 90 9.71 -4.29 3.24
C LEU A 90 10.80 -3.51 2.47
N HIS A 91 10.82 -3.58 1.14
CA HIS A 91 11.67 -2.69 0.36
C HIS A 91 11.22 -1.22 0.51
N ILE A 92 12.18 -0.30 0.39
CA ILE A 92 11.94 1.13 0.64
C ILE A 92 10.85 1.73 -0.27
N ASP A 93 10.71 1.23 -1.47
CA ASP A 93 9.68 1.66 -2.44
C ASP A 93 8.27 1.12 -2.13
N HIS A 94 8.13 0.28 -1.10
CA HIS A 94 6.85 -0.22 -0.58
C HIS A 94 6.54 0.28 0.83
N VAL A 95 7.53 0.83 1.56
CA VAL A 95 7.34 1.26 2.96
C VAL A 95 7.86 2.67 3.25
N GLY A 96 8.45 3.35 2.25
CA GLY A 96 9.20 4.58 2.45
C GLY A 96 8.45 5.71 3.15
N ASP A 97 7.17 5.88 2.86
CA ASP A 97 6.34 6.93 3.44
C ASP A 97 5.45 6.46 4.61
N LEU A 98 5.62 5.22 5.10
CA LEU A 98 4.79 4.72 6.20
C LEU A 98 4.95 5.56 7.48
N GLY A 99 6.16 6.02 7.76
CA GLY A 99 6.42 6.92 8.89
C GLY A 99 5.73 8.27 8.74
N GLU A 100 5.71 8.80 7.52
CA GLU A 100 5.00 10.04 7.21
C GLU A 100 3.49 9.86 7.35
N LEU A 101 2.89 8.82 6.77
CA LEU A 101 1.48 8.50 6.94
C LEU A 101 1.11 8.34 8.42
N TRP A 102 1.97 7.70 9.22
CA TRP A 102 1.75 7.53 10.65
C TRP A 102 1.68 8.87 11.38
N ILE A 103 2.73 9.68 11.29
CA ILE A 103 2.84 10.94 12.03
C ILE A 103 1.91 12.02 11.45
N CYS A 104 1.91 12.24 10.14
CA CYS A 104 1.07 13.26 9.52
C CYS A 104 -0.42 12.92 9.64
N GLY A 105 -0.80 11.64 9.55
CA GLY A 105 -2.17 11.23 9.79
C GLY A 105 -2.63 11.50 11.22
N TRP A 106 -1.76 11.28 12.21
CA TRP A 106 -2.03 11.62 13.61
C TRP A 106 -2.23 13.13 13.81
N LEU A 107 -1.34 13.95 13.24
CA LEU A 107 -1.46 15.41 13.24
C LEU A 107 -2.68 15.91 12.45
N GLY A 108 -3.07 15.18 11.41
CA GLY A 108 -4.26 15.42 10.59
C GLY A 108 -5.56 14.92 11.21
N ALA A 109 -5.61 14.83 12.56
CA ALA A 109 -6.78 14.49 13.38
C ALA A 109 -7.24 13.01 13.27
N ARG A 110 -6.35 12.07 12.92
CA ARG A 110 -6.67 10.66 13.12
C ARG A 110 -6.79 10.35 14.61
N THR A 111 -7.94 9.79 15.00
CA THR A 111 -8.26 9.43 16.40
C THR A 111 -8.26 7.93 16.65
N ARG A 112 -7.91 7.12 15.64
CA ARG A 112 -7.82 5.67 15.67
C ARG A 112 -6.38 5.24 15.38
N PRO A 113 -5.92 4.08 15.83
CA PRO A 113 -4.60 3.56 15.48
C PRO A 113 -4.40 3.47 13.96
N LEU A 114 -3.17 3.61 13.51
CA LEU A 114 -2.76 3.11 12.21
C LEU A 114 -2.37 1.64 12.36
N GLU A 115 -3.06 0.78 11.67
CA GLU A 115 -2.86 -0.66 11.69
C GLU A 115 -2.17 -1.13 10.41
N VAL A 116 -1.15 -1.96 10.56
CA VAL A 116 -0.29 -2.40 9.46
C VAL A 116 -0.22 -3.91 9.45
N TRP A 117 -0.79 -4.51 8.42
CA TRP A 117 -0.64 -5.94 8.11
C TRP A 117 0.55 -6.13 7.19
N GLY A 118 1.40 -7.09 7.52
CA GLY A 118 2.54 -7.37 6.66
C GLY A 118 3.21 -8.70 7.00
N PRO A 119 4.05 -9.20 6.09
CA PRO A 119 4.66 -10.52 6.22
C PRO A 119 5.71 -10.57 7.33
N SER A 120 5.91 -11.76 7.88
CA SER A 120 7.12 -12.10 8.61
C SER A 120 8.31 -12.16 7.64
N GLY A 121 9.53 -12.05 8.15
CA GLY A 121 10.74 -12.42 7.42
C GLY A 121 11.09 -13.90 7.63
N ASP A 122 12.15 -14.37 6.97
CA ASP A 122 12.83 -15.62 7.29
C ASP A 122 13.49 -15.60 8.67
N LEU A 123 13.88 -14.39 9.13
CA LEU A 123 14.33 -14.12 10.48
C LEU A 123 13.39 -13.11 11.16
N PRO A 124 13.19 -13.20 12.49
CA PRO A 124 12.29 -12.29 13.21
C PRO A 124 12.61 -10.80 13.05
N GLU A 125 13.88 -10.45 12.84
CA GLU A 125 14.34 -9.07 12.65
C GLU A 125 14.02 -8.49 11.28
N TYR A 126 13.62 -9.32 10.30
CA TYR A 126 13.30 -8.92 8.93
C TYR A 126 11.79 -8.87 8.65
N GLY A 127 10.97 -9.15 9.67
CA GLY A 127 9.51 -9.09 9.57
C GLY A 127 8.93 -7.70 9.86
N THR A 128 7.63 -7.58 9.55
CA THR A 128 6.86 -6.34 9.74
C THR A 128 6.82 -5.88 11.19
N ALA A 129 6.72 -6.79 12.16
CA ALA A 129 6.72 -6.45 13.58
C ALA A 129 8.03 -5.77 14.02
N ALA A 130 9.17 -6.30 13.56
CA ALA A 130 10.48 -5.71 13.83
C ALA A 130 10.64 -4.36 13.11
N PHE A 131 10.19 -4.25 11.88
CA PHE A 131 10.20 -3.00 11.12
C PHE A 131 9.41 -1.91 11.85
N ILE A 132 8.16 -2.17 12.25
CA ILE A 132 7.31 -1.22 12.98
C ILE A 132 7.93 -0.83 14.32
N LYS A 133 8.48 -1.80 15.06
CA LYS A 133 9.19 -1.52 16.32
C LYS A 133 10.38 -0.56 16.12
N ASN A 134 11.15 -0.74 15.05
CA ASN A 134 12.30 0.11 14.76
C ASN A 134 11.88 1.48 14.18
N LEU A 135 10.84 1.53 13.36
CA LEU A 135 10.25 2.80 12.88
C LEU A 135 9.79 3.67 14.04
N LYS A 136 9.13 3.10 15.05
CA LYS A 136 8.75 3.82 16.29
C LYS A 136 9.97 4.38 17.02
N LYS A 137 11.06 3.64 17.09
CA LYS A 137 12.31 4.14 17.71
C LYS A 137 12.92 5.26 16.90
N THR A 138 12.96 5.13 15.58
CA THR A 138 13.51 6.14 14.67
C THR A 138 12.76 7.47 14.80
N LEU A 139 11.45 7.44 14.91
CA LEU A 139 10.59 8.62 15.02
C LEU A 139 10.22 8.96 16.47
N ALA A 140 10.89 8.39 17.47
CA ALA A 140 10.56 8.56 18.89
C ALA A 140 10.60 10.02 19.36
N TRP A 141 11.54 10.81 18.82
CA TRP A 141 11.63 12.24 19.15
C TRP A 141 10.41 13.00 18.65
N ASP A 142 10.04 12.80 17.38
CA ASP A 142 8.90 13.46 16.76
C ASP A 142 7.59 13.05 17.46
N TYR A 143 7.38 11.76 17.67
CA TYR A 143 6.23 11.24 18.41
C TYR A 143 6.12 11.86 19.82
N ARG A 144 7.20 11.80 20.60
CA ARG A 144 7.22 12.27 21.98
C ARG A 144 6.92 13.76 22.10
N THR A 145 7.46 14.57 21.19
CA THR A 145 7.30 16.04 21.27
C THR A 145 5.88 16.52 20.93
N ARG A 146 5.05 15.63 20.36
CA ARG A 146 3.66 15.93 19.98
C ARG A 146 2.64 15.31 20.95
N THR A 147 3.07 14.39 21.80
CA THR A 147 2.20 13.77 22.82
C THR A 147 1.56 14.83 23.70
N GLY A 148 0.25 14.70 23.94
CA GLY A 148 -0.55 15.67 24.73
C GLY A 148 -1.14 16.84 23.93
N SER A 149 -0.70 17.04 22.66
CA SER A 149 -1.27 18.07 21.78
C SER A 149 -2.33 17.54 20.81
N VAL A 150 -2.38 16.22 20.61
CA VAL A 150 -3.27 15.52 19.69
C VAL A 150 -3.81 14.23 20.34
N PRO A 151 -4.94 13.65 19.86
CA PRO A 151 -5.53 12.45 20.46
C PRO A 151 -4.54 11.28 20.51
N GLU A 152 -4.31 10.72 21.69
CA GLU A 152 -3.29 9.69 21.93
C GLU A 152 -3.52 8.40 21.07
N ALA A 153 -4.78 7.99 20.93
CA ALA A 153 -5.12 6.80 20.15
C ALA A 153 -4.70 6.90 18.68
N GLY A 154 -4.81 8.09 18.08
CA GLY A 154 -4.38 8.31 16.68
C GLY A 154 -2.87 8.21 16.47
N GLY A 155 -2.09 8.36 17.53
CA GLY A 155 -0.63 8.18 17.53
C GLY A 155 -0.18 6.72 17.65
N GLN A 156 -1.09 5.78 17.88
CA GLN A 156 -0.74 4.37 17.96
C GLN A 156 -0.46 3.81 16.56
N LEU A 157 0.58 3.00 16.48
CA LEU A 157 0.95 2.23 15.28
C LEU A 157 1.03 0.75 15.65
N ILE A 158 0.18 -0.06 15.06
CA ILE A 158 0.01 -1.47 15.41
C ILE A 158 0.43 -2.35 14.23
N ALA A 159 1.26 -3.37 14.50
CA ALA A 159 1.65 -4.37 13.52
C ALA A 159 0.81 -5.65 13.69
N HIS A 160 0.28 -6.14 12.58
CA HIS A 160 -0.35 -7.44 12.41
C HIS A 160 0.53 -8.27 11.48
N GLU A 161 1.52 -8.94 12.05
CA GLU A 161 2.44 -9.77 11.28
C GLU A 161 1.85 -11.17 11.05
N PHE A 162 1.99 -11.67 9.82
CA PHE A 162 1.55 -13.01 9.44
C PHE A 162 2.66 -13.79 8.73
N ASP A 163 2.55 -15.10 8.71
CA ASP A 163 3.53 -16.01 8.09
C ASP A 163 3.51 -15.87 6.56
N PHE A 164 4.57 -15.29 5.97
CA PHE A 164 4.69 -15.06 4.53
C PHE A 164 4.61 -16.33 3.69
N SER A 165 4.99 -17.47 4.25
CA SER A 165 5.07 -18.75 3.54
C SER A 165 3.72 -19.46 3.41
N LYS A 166 2.70 -19.01 4.17
CA LYS A 166 1.39 -19.65 4.22
C LYS A 166 0.31 -18.77 3.61
N PRO A 167 -0.33 -19.22 2.53
CA PRO A 167 -1.52 -18.50 2.05
C PRO A 167 -2.67 -18.63 3.04
N GLY A 168 -3.42 -17.55 3.24
CA GLY A 168 -4.56 -17.55 4.15
C GLY A 168 -5.20 -16.20 4.36
N VAL A 169 -6.31 -16.20 5.10
CA VAL A 169 -7.01 -14.97 5.51
C VAL A 169 -6.18 -14.25 6.55
N ILE A 170 -5.90 -12.97 6.32
CA ILE A 170 -5.15 -12.09 7.21
C ILE A 170 -6.00 -10.95 7.77
N TYR A 171 -7.15 -10.69 7.15
CA TYR A 171 -8.12 -9.68 7.58
C TYR A 171 -9.53 -10.12 7.19
N GLU A 172 -10.49 -9.99 8.12
CA GLU A 172 -11.89 -10.30 7.87
C GLU A 172 -12.78 -9.43 8.77
N GLU A 173 -13.31 -8.34 8.22
CA GLU A 173 -14.23 -7.43 8.91
C GLU A 173 -15.17 -6.76 7.90
N ASN A 174 -16.37 -6.36 8.34
CA ASN A 174 -17.36 -5.59 7.56
C ASN A 174 -17.73 -6.20 6.20
N GLY A 175 -17.67 -7.54 6.08
CA GLY A 175 -17.92 -8.25 4.82
C GLY A 175 -16.73 -8.20 3.84
N VAL A 176 -15.57 -7.68 4.27
CA VAL A 176 -14.32 -7.68 3.50
C VAL A 176 -13.45 -8.82 3.99
N THR A 177 -12.93 -9.60 3.06
CA THR A 177 -11.91 -10.62 3.33
C THR A 177 -10.66 -10.28 2.55
N ILE A 178 -9.49 -10.22 3.23
CA ILE A 178 -8.20 -10.10 2.56
C ILE A 178 -7.37 -11.35 2.87
N LYS A 179 -6.91 -11.99 1.81
CA LYS A 179 -6.00 -13.14 1.84
C LYS A 179 -4.63 -12.71 1.38
N SER A 180 -3.58 -13.21 2.03
CA SER A 180 -2.21 -13.15 1.53
C SER A 180 -1.81 -14.49 0.93
N PHE A 181 -0.88 -14.46 -0.02
CA PHE A 181 -0.26 -15.64 -0.59
C PHE A 181 1.17 -15.32 -1.04
N PRO A 182 2.07 -16.34 -1.07
CA PRO A 182 3.48 -16.11 -1.34
C PRO A 182 3.73 -15.47 -2.70
N ALA A 183 4.59 -14.47 -2.74
CA ALA A 183 5.21 -13.94 -3.96
C ALA A 183 6.64 -14.47 -4.09
N ILE A 184 7.18 -14.47 -5.30
CA ILE A 184 8.57 -14.86 -5.57
C ILE A 184 9.35 -13.60 -5.94
N HIS A 185 10.14 -13.11 -4.99
CA HIS A 185 10.96 -11.92 -5.17
C HIS A 185 12.41 -12.17 -4.75
N ILE A 186 13.19 -11.14 -4.43
CA ILE A 186 14.63 -11.23 -4.17
C ILE A 186 15.00 -12.07 -2.94
N SER A 187 14.12 -12.13 -1.95
CA SER A 187 14.29 -12.94 -0.74
C SER A 187 12.95 -13.38 -0.19
N ASP A 188 12.97 -14.23 0.84
CA ASP A 188 11.79 -14.64 1.57
C ASP A 188 11.12 -13.45 2.27
N GLY A 189 9.79 -13.48 2.37
CA GLY A 189 8.99 -12.44 3.01
C GLY A 189 8.10 -11.64 2.06
N ALA A 190 8.22 -11.78 0.75
CA ALA A 190 7.31 -11.12 -0.19
C ALA A 190 5.98 -11.86 -0.32
N VAL A 191 4.87 -11.10 -0.40
CA VAL A 191 3.52 -11.63 -0.56
C VAL A 191 2.70 -10.80 -1.54
N SER A 192 1.68 -11.43 -2.10
CA SER A 192 0.61 -10.81 -2.88
C SER A 192 -0.70 -10.86 -2.07
N PHE A 193 -1.70 -10.09 -2.49
CA PHE A 193 -2.99 -10.00 -1.79
C PHE A 193 -4.17 -10.25 -2.71
N ARG A 194 -5.24 -10.84 -2.14
CA ARG A 194 -6.56 -10.95 -2.74
C ARG A 194 -7.59 -10.34 -1.78
N LEU A 195 -8.26 -9.27 -2.19
CA LEU A 195 -9.37 -8.64 -1.48
C LEU A 195 -10.68 -9.09 -2.12
N GLU A 196 -11.60 -9.56 -1.29
CA GLU A 196 -12.96 -9.98 -1.67
C GLU A 196 -13.97 -9.13 -0.91
N TRP A 197 -14.92 -8.53 -1.63
CA TRP A 197 -16.00 -7.73 -1.07
C TRP A 197 -17.19 -7.65 -2.03
N ASN A 198 -18.40 -7.95 -1.55
CA ASN A 198 -19.65 -7.78 -2.29
C ASN A 198 -19.61 -8.37 -3.72
N ASP A 199 -19.18 -9.63 -3.84
CA ASP A 199 -18.96 -10.35 -5.11
C ASP A 199 -17.92 -9.69 -6.04
N ARG A 200 -17.12 -8.77 -5.52
CA ARG A 200 -15.97 -8.18 -6.22
C ARG A 200 -14.67 -8.73 -5.69
N THR A 201 -13.75 -8.93 -6.59
CA THR A 201 -12.42 -9.44 -6.27
C THR A 201 -11.34 -8.60 -6.90
N ILE A 202 -10.41 -8.12 -6.06
CA ILE A 202 -9.20 -7.42 -6.49
C ILE A 202 -8.00 -8.26 -6.08
N VAL A 203 -7.03 -8.40 -6.99
CA VAL A 203 -5.74 -9.03 -6.68
C VAL A 203 -4.61 -8.03 -6.93
N TYR A 204 -3.73 -7.90 -5.95
CA TYR A 204 -2.53 -7.07 -6.01
C TYR A 204 -1.29 -7.94 -5.90
N SER A 205 -0.41 -7.89 -6.91
CA SER A 205 0.77 -8.74 -6.97
C SER A 205 1.85 -8.35 -5.98
N SER A 206 1.97 -7.04 -5.63
CA SER A 206 3.24 -6.48 -5.14
C SER A 206 4.37 -6.88 -6.09
N ASP A 207 5.63 -6.93 -5.63
CA ASP A 207 6.75 -7.37 -6.46
C ASP A 207 6.83 -8.90 -6.49
N THR A 208 6.87 -9.47 -7.68
CA THR A 208 6.91 -10.92 -7.86
C THR A 208 7.39 -11.34 -9.25
N ASN A 209 8.04 -12.48 -9.34
CA ASN A 209 8.12 -13.23 -10.58
C ASN A 209 6.80 -13.95 -10.87
N PRO A 210 6.53 -14.32 -12.14
CA PRO A 210 5.42 -15.18 -12.46
C PRO A 210 5.45 -16.48 -11.64
N ASN A 211 4.34 -16.78 -10.96
CA ASN A 211 4.27 -17.93 -10.08
C ASN A 211 2.88 -18.59 -10.08
N LYS A 212 2.81 -19.85 -9.64
CA LYS A 212 1.56 -20.62 -9.63
C LYS A 212 0.53 -20.12 -8.62
N TRP A 213 0.97 -19.58 -7.48
CA TRP A 213 0.04 -19.02 -6.48
C TRP A 213 -0.71 -17.82 -7.05
N PHE A 214 0.00 -16.95 -7.79
CA PHE A 214 -0.64 -15.82 -8.42
C PHE A 214 -1.72 -16.27 -9.42
N LEU A 215 -1.41 -17.26 -10.28
CA LEU A 215 -2.39 -17.82 -11.22
C LEU A 215 -3.60 -18.45 -10.52
N GLU A 216 -3.40 -19.05 -9.34
CA GLU A 216 -4.48 -19.65 -8.54
C GLU A 216 -5.34 -18.58 -7.90
N TYR A 217 -4.72 -17.62 -7.18
CA TYR A 217 -5.42 -16.60 -6.41
C TYR A 217 -5.97 -15.44 -7.26
N ALA A 218 -5.46 -15.23 -8.48
CA ALA A 218 -5.98 -14.26 -9.44
C ALA A 218 -7.10 -14.81 -10.32
N ARG A 219 -7.41 -16.12 -10.21
CA ARG A 219 -8.51 -16.71 -10.99
C ARG A 219 -9.83 -16.02 -10.64
N ASP A 220 -10.60 -15.70 -11.67
CA ASP A 220 -11.92 -15.06 -11.60
C ASP A 220 -11.91 -13.70 -10.84
N ALA A 221 -10.76 -13.02 -10.79
CA ALA A 221 -10.68 -11.68 -10.25
C ALA A 221 -11.28 -10.66 -11.22
N ASP A 222 -12.06 -9.70 -10.67
CA ASP A 222 -12.60 -8.59 -11.47
C ASP A 222 -11.48 -7.62 -11.89
N ILE A 223 -10.51 -7.40 -11.00
CA ILE A 223 -9.37 -6.51 -11.24
C ILE A 223 -8.09 -7.15 -10.72
N VAL A 224 -7.07 -7.11 -11.59
CA VAL A 224 -5.71 -7.52 -11.24
C VAL A 224 -4.77 -6.32 -11.40
N ILE A 225 -4.11 -5.94 -10.31
CA ILE A 225 -3.02 -4.97 -10.29
C ILE A 225 -1.73 -5.78 -10.26
N HIS A 226 -1.03 -5.84 -11.38
CA HIS A 226 0.20 -6.63 -11.49
C HIS A 226 1.41 -5.74 -11.73
N GLU A 227 2.53 -6.07 -11.09
CA GLU A 227 3.79 -5.41 -11.42
C GLU A 227 4.20 -5.69 -12.88
N SER A 228 4.96 -4.77 -13.43
CA SER A 228 5.59 -4.97 -14.73
C SER A 228 6.90 -4.21 -14.76
N PHE A 229 8.01 -4.91 -14.78
CA PHE A 229 9.33 -4.31 -14.63
C PHE A 229 10.03 -4.12 -15.99
N MET A 230 10.97 -3.17 -16.01
CA MET A 230 11.77 -2.86 -17.19
C MET A 230 12.58 -4.07 -17.67
N THR A 231 12.72 -4.22 -18.99
CA THR A 231 13.63 -5.23 -19.56
C THR A 231 15.09 -4.94 -19.19
N ALA A 232 15.92 -5.99 -19.13
CA ALA A 232 17.36 -5.88 -18.88
C ALA A 232 18.04 -4.86 -19.81
N ASN A 233 17.71 -4.88 -21.11
CA ASN A 233 18.24 -3.93 -22.08
C ASN A 233 17.87 -2.48 -21.74
N THR A 234 16.68 -2.22 -21.21
CA THR A 234 16.25 -0.90 -20.77
C THR A 234 17.03 -0.46 -19.53
N LEU A 235 17.27 -1.36 -18.58
CA LEU A 235 18.09 -1.08 -17.39
C LEU A 235 19.53 -0.70 -17.77
N VAL A 236 20.16 -1.45 -18.65
CA VAL A 236 21.52 -1.13 -19.16
C VAL A 236 21.52 0.24 -19.84
N ARG A 237 20.67 0.43 -20.84
CA ARG A 237 20.71 1.64 -21.69
C ARG A 237 20.27 2.92 -20.97
N ARG A 238 19.26 2.84 -20.11
CA ARG A 238 18.65 4.03 -19.47
C ARG A 238 19.09 4.27 -18.05
N ARG A 239 19.67 3.24 -17.40
CA ARG A 239 20.02 3.29 -15.97
C ARG A 239 21.49 3.02 -15.71
N GLY A 240 22.25 2.55 -16.70
CA GLY A 240 23.66 2.27 -16.56
C GLY A 240 23.97 1.04 -15.71
N PHE A 241 23.01 0.10 -15.58
CA PHE A 241 23.26 -1.15 -14.88
C PHE A 241 24.28 -2.01 -15.63
N GLU A 242 25.11 -2.73 -14.90
CA GLU A 242 25.94 -3.78 -15.49
C GLU A 242 25.03 -4.84 -16.11
N PRO A 243 25.35 -5.38 -17.32
CA PRO A 243 24.45 -6.28 -18.05
C PRO A 243 23.99 -7.51 -17.26
N HIS A 244 24.89 -8.14 -16.49
CA HIS A 244 24.54 -9.32 -15.69
C HIS A 244 23.60 -8.98 -14.51
N VAL A 245 23.76 -7.79 -13.90
CA VAL A 245 22.88 -7.30 -12.83
C VAL A 245 21.51 -6.96 -13.42
N ALA A 246 21.48 -6.28 -14.57
CA ALA A 246 20.25 -5.96 -15.27
C ALA A 246 19.43 -7.20 -15.64
N GLU A 247 20.10 -8.24 -16.13
CA GLU A 247 19.45 -9.53 -16.45
C GLU A 247 18.89 -10.19 -15.19
N MET A 248 19.66 -10.25 -14.11
CA MET A 248 19.23 -10.85 -12.85
C MET A 248 18.01 -10.10 -12.27
N VAL A 249 18.04 -8.79 -12.23
CA VAL A 249 16.92 -7.97 -11.71
C VAL A 249 15.67 -8.16 -12.55
N ALA A 250 15.79 -8.07 -13.88
CA ALA A 250 14.64 -8.12 -14.77
C ALA A 250 14.01 -9.50 -14.93
N THR A 251 14.75 -10.60 -14.64
CA THR A 251 14.27 -11.95 -14.95
C THR A 251 14.13 -12.86 -13.74
N LYS A 252 14.85 -12.57 -12.64
CA LYS A 252 14.80 -13.40 -11.43
C LYS A 252 13.99 -12.80 -10.30
N TYR A 253 13.81 -11.49 -10.31
CA TYR A 253 13.15 -10.78 -9.20
C TYR A 253 11.82 -10.14 -9.57
N HIS A 254 11.56 -9.96 -10.86
CA HIS A 254 10.40 -9.25 -11.36
C HIS A 254 9.74 -9.91 -12.57
N THR A 255 8.52 -9.51 -12.82
CA THR A 255 7.75 -9.91 -14.00
C THR A 255 8.04 -8.96 -15.16
N SER A 256 8.44 -9.50 -16.30
CA SER A 256 8.62 -8.68 -17.52
C SER A 256 7.28 -8.28 -18.13
N PRO A 257 7.22 -7.22 -18.97
CA PRO A 257 5.99 -6.80 -19.63
C PRO A 257 5.35 -7.85 -20.54
N ALA A 258 6.11 -8.85 -20.97
CA ALA A 258 5.60 -9.94 -21.78
C ALA A 258 5.01 -11.10 -20.95
N GLN A 259 5.25 -11.10 -19.64
CA GLN A 259 4.81 -12.13 -18.70
C GLN A 259 3.67 -11.64 -17.80
N ALA A 260 3.54 -10.32 -17.62
CA ALA A 260 2.41 -9.66 -16.93
C ALA A 260 1.15 -9.59 -17.85
#